data_0ac7cf04dfa24c14a6ee3bbed2a7d53a
#
_entry.id   0ac7cf04dfa24c14a6ee3bbed2a7d53a
#
_cell.length_a   1.000
_cell.length_b   1.000
_cell.length_c   1.000
_cell.angle_alpha   90.00
_cell.angle_beta   90.00
_cell.angle_gamma   90.00
#
_symmetry.space_group_name_H-M   'P 1'
#
loop_
_entity.id
_entity.type
_entity.pdbx_description
1 polymer ?
#
loop_
_entity_poly.entity_id
_entity_poly.type
_entity_poly.pdbx_seq_one_letter_code
_entity_poly.pdbx_strand_id
1 'polypeptide(L)'
;DASFTFDDIQYWVGNGSNKAALVIEWHDGNRPDAMVWGYRWDGEATGHDMIVAIAQADPRLVLLTQYTGWMGYTIDGIGYGESRLNISYDLEGAKSEPKNAFKFEPPITNPLLGQTSHPEHPAEDVAAAIRQGVQTGVIYHPINAERYGYPSYDYDHWSCSNGIHWQAGWYYGYWSYFVRSSQTSNFSYSGLGATSRVLTDGCWDAWSWNGNMNTSEGTQPGDVFVAATIPSGGGGDEPEIPVIHVTSISLNKSSLRLQAGANATLVASISPVNADNKQVIWSSSDTGIATVENGVVTGVKPGVVKITARSVDGGYTAV
;
A
#
# COMPACT_ATOMS: atom_id res chain seq x y z
N ASP A 1 -26.81 -17.11 20.66
CA ASP A 1 -25.39 -17.22 20.29
C ASP A 1 -24.67 -15.99 20.83
N ALA A 2 -23.54 -16.18 21.51
CA ALA A 2 -22.74 -15.06 22.02
C ALA A 2 -22.15 -14.30 20.82
N SER A 3 -22.29 -12.97 20.81
CA SER A 3 -21.66 -12.13 19.78
C SER A 3 -20.15 -12.18 19.92
N PHE A 4 -19.44 -12.20 18.80
CA PHE A 4 -17.96 -12.15 18.76
C PHE A 4 -17.47 -10.86 19.39
N THR A 5 -16.47 -10.95 20.27
CA THR A 5 -15.94 -9.85 21.05
C THR A 5 -14.42 -9.74 20.93
N PHE A 6 -13.82 -8.71 21.51
CA PHE A 6 -12.36 -8.58 21.57
C PHE A 6 -11.69 -9.76 22.30
N ASP A 7 -12.39 -10.41 23.23
CA ASP A 7 -11.84 -11.55 23.99
C ASP A 7 -11.73 -12.82 23.13
N ASP A 8 -12.47 -12.88 22.02
CA ASP A 8 -12.41 -13.99 21.07
C ASP A 8 -11.28 -13.86 20.05
N ILE A 9 -10.64 -12.68 19.96
CA ILE A 9 -9.54 -12.42 19.03
C ILE A 9 -8.27 -13.15 19.49
N GLN A 10 -7.70 -13.97 18.61
CA GLN A 10 -6.53 -14.81 18.91
C GLN A 10 -5.23 -14.25 18.34
N TYR A 11 -5.29 -13.44 17.28
CA TYR A 11 -4.11 -12.85 16.65
C TYR A 11 -4.14 -11.35 16.76
N TRP A 12 -3.25 -10.82 17.60
CA TRP A 12 -3.07 -9.39 17.83
C TRP A 12 -1.76 -8.92 17.20
N VAL A 13 -1.84 -7.85 16.43
CA VAL A 13 -0.71 -7.21 15.75
C VAL A 13 -0.44 -5.84 16.37
N GLY A 14 0.83 -5.46 16.41
CA GLY A 14 1.26 -4.20 16.99
C GLY A 14 1.28 -4.20 18.52
N ASN A 15 1.64 -3.06 19.09
CA ASN A 15 1.77 -2.84 20.53
C ASN A 15 1.14 -1.50 20.87
N GLY A 16 0.59 -1.37 22.06
CA GLY A 16 0.01 -0.12 22.55
C GLY A 16 -1.19 -0.33 23.45
N SER A 17 -1.66 0.78 24.00
CA SER A 17 -2.79 0.84 24.93
C SER A 17 -4.14 0.81 24.21
N ASN A 18 -4.20 1.37 22.98
CA ASN A 18 -5.41 1.35 22.16
C ASN A 18 -5.56 -0.01 21.46
N LYS A 19 -6.80 -0.40 21.19
CA LYS A 19 -7.12 -1.63 20.46
C LYS A 19 -8.25 -1.40 19.46
N ALA A 20 -8.14 -2.07 18.33
CA ALA A 20 -9.17 -2.16 17.31
C ALA A 20 -9.27 -3.58 16.76
N ALA A 21 -10.36 -3.89 16.08
CA ALA A 21 -10.50 -5.13 15.33
C ALA A 21 -10.63 -4.83 13.83
N LEU A 22 -9.96 -5.67 13.02
CA LEU A 22 -10.12 -5.69 11.57
C LEU A 22 -10.88 -6.94 11.17
N VAL A 23 -11.98 -6.77 10.46
CA VAL A 23 -12.77 -7.83 9.83
C VAL A 23 -12.51 -7.81 8.32
N ILE A 24 -12.33 -9.00 7.74
CA ILE A 24 -12.28 -9.16 6.27
C ILE A 24 -13.28 -10.25 5.88
N GLU A 25 -14.22 -9.91 4.99
CA GLU A 25 -15.22 -10.81 4.43
C GLU A 25 -15.05 -10.93 2.92
N TRP A 26 -14.76 -12.13 2.42
CA TRP A 26 -14.47 -12.33 1.00
C TRP A 26 -15.70 -12.60 0.13
N HIS A 27 -16.76 -13.20 0.66
CA HIS A 27 -17.96 -13.56 -0.09
C HIS A 27 -17.68 -14.36 -1.39
N ASP A 28 -16.61 -15.17 -1.37
CA ASP A 28 -16.17 -15.97 -2.50
C ASP A 28 -16.67 -17.43 -2.47
N GLY A 29 -17.48 -17.75 -1.48
CA GLY A 29 -18.03 -19.09 -1.25
C GLY A 29 -17.12 -20.04 -0.47
N ASN A 30 -15.88 -19.65 -0.18
CA ASN A 30 -14.94 -20.42 0.62
C ASN A 30 -15.15 -20.18 2.12
N ARG A 31 -14.54 -21.02 2.96
CA ARG A 31 -14.66 -20.92 4.41
C ARG A 31 -13.29 -20.77 5.08
N PRO A 32 -13.22 -19.98 6.17
CA PRO A 32 -14.27 -19.12 6.74
C PRO A 32 -14.54 -17.90 5.89
N ASP A 33 -15.78 -17.47 5.70
CA ASP A 33 -16.14 -16.32 4.87
C ASP A 33 -15.62 -15.00 5.46
N ALA A 34 -15.63 -14.89 6.79
CA ALA A 34 -15.17 -13.71 7.52
C ALA A 34 -14.16 -14.06 8.60
N MET A 35 -13.06 -13.31 8.64
CA MET A 35 -12.00 -13.46 9.64
C MET A 35 -11.71 -12.16 10.37
N VAL A 36 -11.21 -12.25 11.61
CA VAL A 36 -10.94 -11.12 12.49
C VAL A 36 -9.53 -11.19 13.04
N TRP A 37 -8.81 -10.06 12.95
CA TRP A 37 -7.52 -9.77 13.58
C TRP A 37 -7.69 -8.64 14.59
N GLY A 38 -6.85 -8.61 15.62
CA GLY A 38 -6.71 -7.48 16.52
C GLY A 38 -5.52 -6.59 16.15
N TYR A 39 -5.67 -5.31 16.42
CA TYR A 39 -4.60 -4.32 16.23
C TYR A 39 -4.42 -3.47 17.48
N ARG A 40 -3.17 -3.21 17.84
CA ARG A 40 -2.81 -2.36 18.99
C ARG A 40 -1.86 -1.26 18.56
N TRP A 41 -2.06 -0.06 19.09
CA TRP A 41 -1.21 1.09 18.80
C TRP A 41 -1.19 2.09 19.96
N ASP A 42 -0.20 2.99 19.95
CA ASP A 42 -0.15 4.21 20.72
C ASP A 42 -0.14 5.43 19.78
N GLY A 43 -0.57 6.59 20.28
CA GLY A 43 -0.69 7.79 19.47
C GLY A 43 -1.85 7.73 18.47
N GLU A 44 -1.61 8.21 17.24
CA GLU A 44 -2.59 8.23 16.16
C GLU A 44 -2.31 7.12 15.14
N ALA A 45 -3.35 6.43 14.69
CA ALA A 45 -3.28 5.46 13.59
C ALA A 45 -4.56 5.54 12.76
N THR A 46 -4.46 5.12 11.51
CA THR A 46 -5.57 5.10 10.55
C THR A 46 -6.05 3.67 10.27
N GLY A 47 -7.22 3.54 9.64
CA GLY A 47 -7.69 2.25 9.15
C GLY A 47 -6.75 1.64 8.12
N HIS A 48 -6.04 2.46 7.34
CA HIS A 48 -5.02 1.98 6.41
C HIS A 48 -3.78 1.44 7.14
N ASP A 49 -3.31 2.14 8.18
CA ASP A 49 -2.18 1.65 9.00
C ASP A 49 -2.49 0.29 9.60
N MET A 50 -3.72 0.10 10.10
CA MET A 50 -4.17 -1.17 10.67
C MET A 50 -4.12 -2.32 9.67
N ILE A 51 -4.75 -2.18 8.50
CA ILE A 51 -4.77 -3.28 7.52
C ILE A 51 -3.38 -3.58 6.96
N VAL A 52 -2.55 -2.56 6.74
CA VAL A 52 -1.16 -2.73 6.30
C VAL A 52 -0.34 -3.46 7.36
N ALA A 53 -0.42 -3.05 8.63
CA ALA A 53 0.31 -3.70 9.71
C ALA A 53 -0.10 -5.18 9.86
N ILE A 54 -1.39 -5.48 9.74
CA ILE A 54 -1.90 -6.84 9.82
C ILE A 54 -1.43 -7.68 8.62
N ALA A 55 -1.51 -7.15 7.40
CA ALA A 55 -1.04 -7.86 6.22
C ALA A 55 0.48 -8.11 6.24
N GLN A 56 1.26 -7.20 6.84
CA GLN A 56 2.70 -7.39 7.03
C GLN A 56 3.02 -8.43 8.10
N ALA A 57 2.20 -8.54 9.13
CA ALA A 57 2.43 -9.46 10.24
C ALA A 57 1.93 -10.89 9.98
N ASP A 58 0.86 -11.05 9.18
CA ASP A 58 0.30 -12.37 8.85
C ASP A 58 0.80 -12.84 7.47
N PRO A 59 1.74 -13.79 7.39
CA PRO A 59 2.31 -14.24 6.11
C PRO A 59 1.31 -14.94 5.19
N ARG A 60 0.11 -15.24 5.67
CA ARG A 60 -0.99 -15.83 4.91
C ARG A 60 -1.87 -14.80 4.23
N LEU A 61 -1.74 -13.52 4.62
CA LEU A 61 -2.52 -12.41 4.08
C LEU A 61 -1.69 -11.63 3.05
N VAL A 62 -2.32 -11.26 1.96
CA VAL A 62 -1.73 -10.34 0.96
C VAL A 62 -2.74 -9.26 0.63
N LEU A 63 -2.31 -8.03 0.72
CA LEU A 63 -3.05 -6.83 0.37
C LEU A 63 -2.54 -6.28 -0.96
N LEU A 64 -3.46 -6.02 -1.90
CA LEU A 64 -3.19 -5.23 -3.09
C LEU A 64 -3.75 -3.83 -2.86
N THR A 65 -2.93 -2.81 -2.95
CA THR A 65 -3.32 -1.42 -2.68
C THR A 65 -2.68 -0.45 -3.67
N GLN A 66 -3.30 0.71 -3.84
CA GLN A 66 -2.80 1.77 -4.70
C GLN A 66 -3.03 3.13 -4.06
N TYR A 67 -2.08 4.05 -4.23
CA TYR A 67 -2.28 5.45 -3.89
C TYR A 67 -3.07 6.16 -4.98
N THR A 68 -4.20 6.74 -4.61
CA THR A 68 -5.16 7.36 -5.54
C THR A 68 -5.27 8.88 -5.38
N GLY A 69 -4.26 9.53 -4.82
CA GLY A 69 -4.27 10.97 -4.62
C GLY A 69 -5.23 11.41 -3.51
N TRP A 70 -6.27 12.14 -3.83
CA TRP A 70 -7.18 12.75 -2.85
C TRP A 70 -7.95 11.77 -1.94
N MET A 71 -8.13 10.52 -2.37
CA MET A 71 -8.73 9.48 -1.53
C MET A 71 -7.71 8.72 -0.69
N GLY A 72 -6.41 8.98 -0.89
CA GLY A 72 -5.34 8.21 -0.28
C GLY A 72 -5.19 6.81 -0.90
N TYR A 73 -4.91 5.81 -0.08
CA TYR A 73 -4.78 4.42 -0.54
C TYR A 73 -6.15 3.75 -0.65
N THR A 74 -6.40 3.13 -1.81
CA THR A 74 -7.52 2.21 -2.02
C THR A 74 -7.08 0.78 -1.76
N ILE A 75 -8.03 -0.07 -1.36
CA ILE A 75 -7.82 -1.51 -1.25
C ILE A 75 -8.43 -2.15 -2.50
N ASP A 76 -7.57 -2.75 -3.30
CA ASP A 76 -7.91 -3.24 -4.63
C ASP A 76 -8.00 -4.76 -4.66
N GLY A 77 -7.34 -5.43 -3.73
CA GLY A 77 -7.40 -6.86 -3.59
C GLY A 77 -6.96 -7.32 -2.20
N ILE A 78 -7.58 -8.40 -1.72
CA ILE A 78 -7.19 -9.08 -0.48
C ILE A 78 -7.22 -10.57 -0.73
N GLY A 79 -6.10 -11.24 -0.44
CA GLY A 79 -5.96 -12.68 -0.49
C GLY A 79 -5.56 -13.27 0.86
N TYR A 80 -6.00 -14.51 1.11
CA TYR A 80 -5.63 -15.27 2.29
C TYR A 80 -5.43 -16.74 1.92
N GLY A 81 -4.44 -17.41 2.51
CA GLY A 81 -4.14 -18.81 2.25
C GLY A 81 -3.45 -19.50 3.43
N GLU A 82 -3.10 -20.77 3.27
CA GLU A 82 -2.35 -21.52 4.29
C GLU A 82 -0.85 -21.21 4.28
N SER A 83 -0.37 -20.69 3.17
CA SER A 83 1.03 -20.35 2.94
C SER A 83 1.13 -19.06 2.11
N ARG A 84 2.35 -18.63 1.82
CA ARG A 84 2.60 -17.50 0.95
C ARG A 84 1.85 -17.64 -0.38
N LEU A 85 1.13 -16.57 -0.74
CA LEU A 85 0.27 -16.58 -1.91
C LEU A 85 1.08 -16.47 -3.21
N ASN A 86 0.62 -17.19 -4.23
CA ASN A 86 1.16 -17.11 -5.59
C ASN A 86 0.27 -16.19 -6.42
N ILE A 87 0.66 -14.94 -6.48
CA ILE A 87 -0.06 -13.86 -7.17
C ILE A 87 0.50 -13.68 -8.57
N SER A 88 -0.38 -13.49 -9.53
CA SER A 88 -0.02 -13.17 -10.91
C SER A 88 -0.91 -12.07 -11.48
N TYR A 89 -0.43 -11.44 -12.55
CA TYR A 89 -1.12 -10.37 -13.26
C TYR A 89 -1.10 -10.65 -14.77
N ASP A 90 -2.27 -10.63 -15.38
CA ASP A 90 -2.42 -10.79 -16.83
C ASP A 90 -2.32 -9.43 -17.53
N LEU A 91 -1.11 -9.07 -17.93
CA LEU A 91 -0.85 -7.81 -18.59
C LEU A 91 -1.56 -7.69 -19.95
N GLU A 92 -1.67 -8.78 -20.70
CA GLU A 92 -2.31 -8.76 -22.03
C GLU A 92 -3.84 -8.66 -21.91
N GLY A 93 -4.42 -9.35 -20.93
CA GLY A 93 -5.85 -9.21 -20.60
C GLY A 93 -6.16 -7.77 -20.21
N ALA A 94 -5.37 -7.17 -19.31
CA ALA A 94 -5.53 -5.79 -18.88
C ALA A 94 -5.50 -4.77 -20.02
N LYS A 95 -4.70 -5.01 -21.07
CA LYS A 95 -4.64 -4.15 -22.24
C LYS A 95 -5.86 -4.31 -23.18
N SER A 96 -6.50 -5.47 -23.16
CA SER A 96 -7.60 -5.82 -24.08
C SER A 96 -8.99 -5.47 -23.55
N GLU A 97 -9.14 -5.38 -22.23
CA GLU A 97 -10.44 -5.15 -21.60
C GLU A 97 -10.99 -3.73 -21.82
N PRO A 98 -12.30 -3.60 -22.01
CA PRO A 98 -12.94 -2.30 -22.10
C PRO A 98 -12.92 -1.60 -20.74
N LYS A 99 -12.45 -0.39 -20.74
CA LYS A 99 -11.93 0.42 -19.65
C LYS A 99 -12.99 1.12 -18.81
N ASN A 100 -14.18 0.55 -18.61
CA ASN A 100 -15.27 1.23 -17.93
C ASN A 100 -16.15 0.27 -17.13
N ALA A 101 -15.61 -0.24 -16.07
CA ALA A 101 -16.43 -0.94 -15.10
C ALA A 101 -17.23 0.04 -14.24
N PHE A 102 -16.61 0.98 -13.63
CA PHE A 102 -17.30 2.19 -13.21
C PHE A 102 -17.55 3.01 -14.47
N LYS A 103 -18.79 3.18 -14.84
CA LYS A 103 -19.20 4.19 -15.82
C LYS A 103 -18.94 5.58 -15.25
N PHE A 104 -17.69 5.92 -14.98
CA PHE A 104 -17.31 7.30 -14.84
C PHE A 104 -17.39 7.93 -16.22
N GLU A 105 -18.54 8.47 -16.54
CA GLU A 105 -18.69 9.35 -17.67
C GLU A 105 -18.31 10.77 -17.26
N PRO A 106 -17.46 11.46 -17.97
CA PRO A 106 -16.74 11.03 -19.18
C PRO A 106 -15.52 10.16 -18.88
N PRO A 107 -14.97 9.46 -19.89
CA PRO A 107 -13.74 8.70 -19.69
C PRO A 107 -12.70 9.60 -19.08
N ILE A 108 -12.06 9.13 -18.00
CA ILE A 108 -11.07 9.92 -17.28
C ILE A 108 -9.90 10.16 -18.25
N THR A 109 -9.83 11.38 -18.74
CA THR A 109 -8.65 11.87 -19.45
C THR A 109 -7.61 12.19 -18.39
N ASN A 110 -6.39 11.67 -18.53
CA ASN A 110 -5.29 12.20 -17.76
C ASN A 110 -5.01 13.64 -18.23
N PRO A 111 -5.35 14.65 -17.43
CA PRO A 111 -5.20 16.05 -17.85
C PRO A 111 -3.74 16.45 -18.04
N LEU A 112 -2.79 15.67 -17.46
CA LEU A 112 -1.35 15.95 -17.58
C LEU A 112 -0.75 15.37 -18.86
N LEU A 113 -1.37 14.35 -19.47
CA LEU A 113 -0.84 13.66 -20.64
C LEU A 113 -1.77 13.71 -21.85
N GLY A 114 -2.97 14.26 -21.74
CA GLY A 114 -3.97 14.25 -22.81
C GLY A 114 -4.42 12.85 -23.22
N GLN A 115 -4.19 11.85 -22.37
CA GLN A 115 -4.46 10.44 -22.67
C GLN A 115 -5.82 10.01 -22.15
N THR A 116 -6.58 9.33 -22.99
CA THR A 116 -7.86 8.69 -22.65
C THR A 116 -7.70 7.18 -22.42
N SER A 117 -6.47 6.68 -22.39
CA SER A 117 -6.17 5.26 -22.29
C SER A 117 -5.48 4.91 -20.99
N HIS A 118 -5.57 3.64 -20.57
CA HIS A 118 -4.78 3.12 -19.46
C HIS A 118 -3.29 3.35 -19.72
N PRO A 119 -2.56 3.78 -18.70
CA PRO A 119 -1.12 3.74 -18.79
C PRO A 119 -0.68 2.28 -18.94
N GLU A 120 0.22 2.04 -19.87
CA GLU A 120 0.89 0.75 -19.93
C GLU A 120 1.83 0.62 -18.74
N HIS A 121 1.75 -0.53 -18.07
CA HIS A 121 2.74 -0.87 -17.05
C HIS A 121 3.88 -1.61 -17.70
N PRO A 122 5.12 -1.27 -17.43
CA PRO A 122 6.22 -2.17 -17.69
C PRO A 122 5.98 -3.50 -16.95
N ALA A 123 6.02 -4.62 -17.66
CA ALA A 123 5.82 -5.95 -17.06
C ALA A 123 6.79 -6.22 -15.90
N GLU A 124 7.99 -5.67 -15.99
CA GLU A 124 9.02 -5.74 -14.95
C GLU A 124 8.64 -5.01 -13.66
N ASP A 125 7.96 -3.86 -13.73
CA ASP A 125 7.51 -3.12 -12.56
C ASP A 125 6.41 -3.89 -11.82
N VAL A 126 5.47 -4.48 -12.56
CA VAL A 126 4.42 -5.33 -11.98
C VAL A 126 5.04 -6.57 -11.35
N ALA A 127 5.96 -7.24 -12.03
CA ALA A 127 6.63 -8.41 -11.49
C ALA A 127 7.47 -8.08 -10.24
N ALA A 128 8.10 -6.91 -10.20
CA ALA A 128 8.83 -6.43 -9.02
C ALA A 128 7.87 -6.15 -7.85
N ALA A 129 6.75 -5.47 -8.10
CA ALA A 129 5.74 -5.21 -7.09
C ALA A 129 5.15 -6.51 -6.49
N ILE A 130 4.89 -7.52 -7.33
CA ILE A 130 4.44 -8.84 -6.88
C ILE A 130 5.51 -9.50 -6.00
N ARG A 131 6.76 -9.59 -6.46
CA ARG A 131 7.84 -10.24 -5.69
C ARG A 131 8.01 -9.60 -4.32
N GLN A 132 8.03 -8.28 -4.24
CA GLN A 132 8.13 -7.56 -2.99
C GLN A 132 6.87 -7.76 -2.14
N GLY A 133 5.71 -7.58 -2.73
CA GLY A 133 4.44 -7.58 -2.02
C GLY A 133 4.09 -8.94 -1.41
N VAL A 134 4.34 -10.05 -2.08
CA VAL A 134 4.09 -11.38 -1.50
C VAL A 134 5.07 -11.71 -0.37
N GLN A 135 6.20 -11.04 -0.28
CA GLN A 135 7.14 -11.16 0.84
C GLN A 135 6.75 -10.30 2.02
N THR A 136 6.30 -9.08 1.77
CA THR A 136 5.97 -8.10 2.79
C THR A 136 4.51 -8.11 3.22
N GLY A 137 3.64 -8.87 2.54
CA GLY A 137 2.20 -8.88 2.75
C GLY A 137 1.44 -7.77 2.01
N VAL A 138 2.13 -6.80 1.40
CA VAL A 138 1.49 -5.66 0.73
C VAL A 138 2.07 -5.44 -0.66
N ILE A 139 1.25 -5.64 -1.67
CA ILE A 139 1.56 -5.30 -3.07
C ILE A 139 1.10 -3.86 -3.31
N TYR A 140 2.05 -2.96 -3.53
CA TYR A 140 1.74 -1.62 -4.01
C TYR A 140 1.65 -1.66 -5.53
N HIS A 141 0.46 -1.42 -6.04
CA HIS A 141 0.25 -1.35 -7.48
C HIS A 141 1.18 -0.28 -8.07
N PRO A 142 1.97 -0.59 -9.11
CA PRO A 142 3.02 0.31 -9.61
C PRO A 142 2.48 1.58 -10.27
N ILE A 143 1.16 1.69 -10.47
CA ILE A 143 0.52 2.89 -11.00
C ILE A 143 0.23 3.89 -9.89
N ASN A 144 0.56 5.12 -10.17
CA ASN A 144 0.18 6.26 -9.37
C ASN A 144 -0.99 6.99 -10.05
N ALA A 145 -2.16 7.00 -9.42
CA ALA A 145 -3.35 7.67 -9.93
C ALA A 145 -3.20 9.19 -10.07
N GLU A 146 -2.35 9.83 -9.26
CA GLU A 146 -2.02 11.25 -9.42
C GLU A 146 -1.38 11.53 -10.78
N ARG A 147 -0.57 10.59 -11.27
CA ARG A 147 0.12 10.72 -12.55
C ARG A 147 -0.75 10.35 -13.74
N TYR A 148 -1.66 9.38 -13.59
CA TYR A 148 -2.34 8.73 -14.70
C TYR A 148 -3.86 8.89 -14.71
N GLY A 149 -4.41 9.60 -13.74
CA GLY A 149 -5.85 9.70 -13.55
C GLY A 149 -6.41 8.53 -12.76
N TYR A 150 -7.64 8.65 -12.32
CA TYR A 150 -8.31 7.78 -11.36
C TYR A 150 -9.43 6.99 -12.02
N PRO A 151 -9.68 5.78 -11.54
CA PRO A 151 -8.82 4.74 -11.02
C PRO A 151 -8.18 3.93 -12.16
N SER A 152 -7.11 3.18 -11.86
CA SER A 152 -6.64 2.17 -12.78
C SER A 152 -7.64 1.01 -12.80
N TYR A 153 -8.03 0.58 -13.98
CA TYR A 153 -9.04 -0.47 -14.18
C TYR A 153 -8.43 -1.87 -14.32
N ASP A 154 -7.16 -2.01 -14.04
CA ASP A 154 -6.40 -3.24 -14.27
C ASP A 154 -6.53 -4.26 -13.13
N TYR A 155 -7.25 -3.92 -12.07
CA TYR A 155 -7.30 -4.73 -10.84
C TYR A 155 -7.93 -6.09 -11.02
N ASP A 156 -8.82 -6.23 -12.00
CA ASP A 156 -9.50 -7.50 -12.28
C ASP A 156 -8.61 -8.54 -12.97
N HIS A 157 -7.42 -8.12 -13.41
CA HIS A 157 -6.44 -8.99 -14.05
C HIS A 157 -5.43 -9.61 -13.07
N TRP A 158 -5.61 -9.33 -11.79
CA TRP A 158 -4.84 -9.94 -10.72
C TRP A 158 -5.49 -11.25 -10.28
N SER A 159 -4.69 -12.29 -10.12
CA SER A 159 -5.18 -13.61 -9.74
C SER A 159 -4.27 -14.27 -8.71
N CYS A 160 -4.82 -15.24 -7.97
CA CYS A 160 -4.11 -16.06 -7.00
C CYS A 160 -4.39 -17.54 -7.27
N SER A 161 -3.34 -18.35 -7.41
CA SER A 161 -3.48 -19.78 -7.76
C SER A 161 -3.54 -20.72 -6.57
N ASN A 162 -3.14 -20.28 -5.37
CA ASN A 162 -3.04 -21.11 -4.16
C ASN A 162 -3.71 -20.49 -2.92
N GLY A 163 -4.51 -19.44 -3.10
CA GLY A 163 -5.27 -18.85 -2.00
C GLY A 163 -6.49 -19.65 -1.63
N ILE A 164 -6.87 -19.65 -0.36
CA ILE A 164 -8.20 -20.05 0.10
C ILE A 164 -9.19 -18.99 -0.33
N HIS A 165 -8.79 -17.72 -0.15
CA HIS A 165 -9.54 -16.54 -0.54
C HIS A 165 -8.73 -15.66 -1.47
N TRP A 166 -9.40 -15.13 -2.49
CA TRP A 166 -8.88 -14.06 -3.32
C TRP A 166 -10.03 -13.28 -3.93
N GLN A 167 -10.09 -12.00 -3.64
CA GLN A 167 -10.98 -11.07 -4.33
C GLN A 167 -10.18 -9.81 -4.68
N ALA A 168 -10.23 -9.44 -5.94
CA ALA A 168 -9.57 -8.24 -6.42
C ALA A 168 -10.37 -7.64 -7.57
N GLY A 169 -10.27 -6.35 -7.75
CA GLY A 169 -10.80 -5.67 -8.90
C GLY A 169 -11.69 -4.50 -8.62
N TRP A 170 -12.14 -3.92 -9.74
CA TRP A 170 -13.07 -2.80 -9.82
C TRP A 170 -14.08 -2.99 -10.97
N TYR A 171 -13.99 -4.11 -11.70
CA TYR A 171 -14.89 -4.41 -12.79
C TYR A 171 -16.07 -5.27 -12.34
N TYR A 172 -15.78 -6.35 -11.62
CA TYR A 172 -16.79 -7.32 -11.16
C TYR A 172 -17.24 -7.07 -9.73
N GLY A 173 -16.51 -6.23 -9.01
CA GLY A 173 -16.80 -5.90 -7.63
C GLY A 173 -15.79 -4.92 -7.08
N TYR A 174 -15.91 -4.60 -5.81
CA TYR A 174 -14.96 -3.77 -5.08
C TYR A 174 -15.01 -4.06 -3.58
N TRP A 175 -13.96 -3.69 -2.87
CA TRP A 175 -13.90 -3.78 -1.42
C TRP A 175 -14.62 -2.63 -0.76
N SER A 176 -15.77 -2.91 -0.16
CA SER A 176 -16.55 -1.95 0.62
C SER A 176 -15.97 -1.80 2.02
N TYR A 177 -15.85 -0.58 2.49
CA TYR A 177 -15.29 -0.27 3.79
C TYR A 177 -16.35 0.14 4.78
N PHE A 178 -16.46 -0.59 5.89
CA PHE A 178 -17.42 -0.38 6.96
C PHE A 178 -16.69 -0.13 8.27
N VAL A 179 -17.33 0.66 9.13
CA VAL A 179 -16.77 1.02 10.43
C VAL A 179 -17.84 0.94 11.52
N ARG A 180 -17.43 0.62 12.73
CA ARG A 180 -18.26 0.77 13.95
C ARG A 180 -17.41 1.27 15.11
N SER A 181 -18.02 2.06 16.01
CA SER A 181 -17.30 2.67 17.12
C SER A 181 -17.02 1.72 18.28
N SER A 182 -17.73 0.61 18.38
CA SER A 182 -17.58 -0.40 19.43
C SER A 182 -18.05 -1.76 18.96
N GLN A 183 -17.73 -2.82 19.70
CA GLN A 183 -18.19 -4.18 19.42
C GLN A 183 -19.70 -4.37 19.50
N THR A 184 -20.41 -3.45 20.15
CA THR A 184 -21.87 -3.52 20.34
C THR A 184 -22.65 -2.60 19.39
N SER A 185 -21.98 -1.73 18.65
CA SER A 185 -22.63 -0.88 17.64
C SER A 185 -22.71 -1.61 16.29
N ASN A 186 -23.65 -1.19 15.46
CA ASN A 186 -23.76 -1.73 14.09
C ASN A 186 -22.66 -1.17 13.20
N PHE A 187 -22.25 -1.93 12.21
CA PHE A 187 -21.42 -1.42 11.12
C PHE A 187 -22.21 -0.41 10.29
N SER A 188 -21.54 0.60 9.82
CA SER A 188 -22.04 1.56 8.83
C SER A 188 -21.00 1.73 7.72
N TYR A 189 -21.46 1.96 6.49
CA TYR A 189 -20.57 2.26 5.39
C TYR A 189 -19.74 3.51 5.70
N SER A 190 -18.43 3.44 5.51
CA SER A 190 -17.55 4.56 5.81
C SER A 190 -17.69 5.67 4.77
N GLY A 191 -17.95 6.89 5.20
CA GLY A 191 -17.86 8.07 4.35
C GLY A 191 -16.43 8.54 4.07
N LEU A 192 -15.42 7.88 4.66
CA LEU A 192 -14.00 8.20 4.52
C LEU A 192 -13.26 6.98 3.97
N GLY A 193 -12.24 7.21 3.15
CA GLY A 193 -11.24 6.20 2.84
C GLY A 193 -10.43 5.82 4.08
N ALA A 194 -9.88 4.61 4.11
CA ALA A 194 -9.13 4.10 5.27
C ALA A 194 -7.94 4.98 5.66
N THR A 195 -7.31 5.65 4.72
CA THR A 195 -6.20 6.60 4.96
C THR A 195 -6.63 7.82 5.79
N SER A 196 -7.88 8.24 5.64
CA SER A 196 -8.44 9.39 6.37
C SER A 196 -9.24 8.98 7.61
N ARG A 197 -9.48 7.69 7.81
CA ARG A 197 -10.18 7.14 8.95
C ARG A 197 -9.22 7.01 10.14
N VAL A 198 -9.28 7.95 11.07
CA VAL A 198 -8.52 7.86 12.34
C VAL A 198 -9.18 6.83 13.25
N LEU A 199 -8.40 5.89 13.76
CA LEU A 199 -8.86 4.84 14.68
C LEU A 199 -9.10 5.41 16.07
N THR A 200 -10.08 4.86 16.75
CA THR A 200 -10.37 5.14 18.18
C THR A 200 -10.31 3.85 18.98
N ASP A 201 -9.95 3.93 20.24
CA ASP A 201 -9.89 2.74 21.11
C ASP A 201 -11.26 2.03 21.15
N GLY A 202 -11.23 0.72 20.91
CA GLY A 202 -12.43 -0.11 20.87
C GLY A 202 -13.19 -0.11 19.54
N CYS A 203 -12.73 0.59 18.49
CA CYS A 203 -13.38 0.60 17.19
C CYS A 203 -13.15 -0.71 16.41
N TRP A 204 -13.99 -0.93 15.42
CA TRP A 204 -13.91 -2.04 14.47
C TRP A 204 -14.04 -1.50 13.07
N ASP A 205 -13.15 -1.93 12.19
CA ASP A 205 -13.23 -1.64 10.77
C ASP A 205 -13.39 -2.97 10.01
N ALA A 206 -14.13 -2.94 8.91
CA ALA A 206 -14.40 -4.13 8.11
C ALA A 206 -14.24 -3.84 6.63
N TRP A 207 -13.59 -4.75 5.93
CA TRP A 207 -13.56 -4.81 4.49
C TRP A 207 -14.42 -5.97 4.03
N SER A 208 -15.47 -5.67 3.27
CA SER A 208 -16.42 -6.65 2.77
C SER A 208 -16.46 -6.58 1.25
N TRP A 209 -16.24 -7.72 0.58
CA TRP A 209 -16.27 -7.77 -0.87
C TRP A 209 -17.68 -7.55 -1.41
N ASN A 210 -17.86 -6.52 -2.19
CA ASN A 210 -19.09 -6.24 -2.91
C ASN A 210 -18.98 -6.74 -4.35
N GLY A 211 -19.45 -7.95 -4.61
CA GLY A 211 -19.49 -8.56 -5.93
C GLY A 211 -20.61 -8.04 -6.84
N ASN A 212 -21.39 -7.05 -6.37
CA ASN A 212 -22.49 -6.47 -7.15
C ASN A 212 -22.33 -4.96 -7.27
N MET A 213 -21.71 -4.53 -8.34
CA MET A 213 -21.47 -3.11 -8.64
C MET A 213 -22.74 -2.25 -8.77
N ASN A 214 -23.93 -2.86 -8.81
CA ASN A 214 -25.19 -2.13 -8.88
C ASN A 214 -25.67 -1.63 -7.51
N THR A 215 -25.03 -2.04 -6.42
CA THR A 215 -25.32 -1.55 -5.08
C THR A 215 -24.22 -0.61 -4.62
N SER A 216 -24.57 0.60 -4.19
CA SER A 216 -23.60 1.65 -3.86
C SER A 216 -22.75 1.36 -2.63
N GLU A 217 -23.24 0.52 -1.71
CA GLU A 217 -22.58 0.31 -0.42
C GLU A 217 -22.16 -1.16 -0.19
N GLY A 218 -22.73 -2.10 -0.96
CA GLY A 218 -22.51 -3.52 -0.74
C GLY A 218 -23.29 -4.07 0.45
N THR A 219 -22.95 -5.28 0.86
CA THR A 219 -23.56 -5.96 2.01
C THR A 219 -22.81 -5.57 3.27
N GLN A 220 -23.54 -5.13 4.30
CA GLN A 220 -22.93 -4.89 5.61
C GLN A 220 -22.32 -6.18 6.15
N PRO A 221 -21.16 -6.08 6.83
CA PRO A 221 -20.57 -7.23 7.50
C PRO A 221 -21.56 -7.90 8.46
N GLY A 222 -21.56 -9.23 8.45
CA GLY A 222 -22.34 -10.02 9.40
C GLY A 222 -21.74 -9.96 10.82
N ASP A 223 -22.29 -10.78 11.70
CA ASP A 223 -21.79 -10.90 13.08
C ASP A 223 -21.16 -12.28 13.35
N VAL A 224 -20.98 -13.10 12.31
CA VAL A 224 -20.39 -14.44 12.42
C VAL A 224 -18.96 -14.38 11.89
N PHE A 225 -18.02 -14.29 12.79
CA PHE A 225 -16.60 -14.18 12.49
C PHE A 225 -15.82 -15.39 13.00
N VAL A 226 -14.68 -15.64 12.36
CA VAL A 226 -13.67 -16.59 12.84
C VAL A 226 -12.40 -15.80 13.21
N ALA A 227 -11.89 -16.03 14.41
CA ALA A 227 -10.62 -15.43 14.82
C ALA A 227 -9.49 -15.94 13.92
N ALA A 228 -8.71 -15.02 13.37
CA ALA A 228 -7.44 -15.39 12.78
C ALA A 228 -6.54 -15.98 13.87
N THR A 229 -5.94 -17.13 13.60
CA THR A 229 -5.01 -17.78 14.51
C THR A 229 -3.60 -17.28 14.24
N ILE A 230 -2.75 -17.30 15.27
CA ILE A 230 -1.32 -17.11 15.07
C ILE A 230 -0.80 -18.25 14.18
N PRO A 231 -0.05 -17.95 13.10
CA PRO A 231 0.48 -19.00 12.23
C PRO A 231 1.24 -20.06 13.04
N SER A 232 0.84 -21.32 12.93
CA SER A 232 1.54 -22.42 13.59
C SER A 232 2.84 -22.69 12.83
N GLY A 233 4.00 -22.43 13.49
CA GLY A 233 5.29 -22.82 12.93
C GLY A 233 6.30 -21.71 12.77
N GLY A 234 6.32 -20.72 13.65
CA GLY A 234 7.44 -19.78 13.78
C GLY A 234 8.54 -20.29 14.71
N GLY A 235 8.84 -21.58 14.69
CA GLY A 235 9.93 -22.18 15.47
C GLY A 235 10.89 -22.99 14.58
N GLY A 236 11.36 -22.41 13.53
CA GLY A 236 12.37 -22.98 12.66
C GLY A 236 12.59 -22.04 11.50
N ASP A 237 13.73 -21.36 11.49
CA ASP A 237 14.26 -20.54 10.42
C ASP A 237 13.16 -19.91 9.54
N GLU A 238 12.54 -18.82 10.04
CA GLU A 238 11.89 -17.86 9.15
C GLU A 238 12.95 -17.57 8.07
N PRO A 239 12.69 -17.84 6.78
CA PRO A 239 13.62 -17.41 5.76
C PRO A 239 13.73 -15.90 5.97
N GLU A 240 14.87 -15.43 6.50
CA GLU A 240 15.16 -14.02 6.60
C GLU A 240 14.76 -13.44 5.26
N ILE A 241 13.75 -12.56 5.26
CA ILE A 241 13.38 -11.85 4.03
C ILE A 241 14.69 -11.19 3.63
N PRO A 242 15.31 -11.57 2.51
CA PRO A 242 16.59 -11.00 2.16
C PRO A 242 16.37 -9.50 1.98
N VAL A 243 16.82 -8.73 2.97
CA VAL A 243 16.79 -7.27 2.93
C VAL A 243 17.52 -6.86 1.65
N ILE A 244 16.78 -6.21 0.75
CA ILE A 244 17.39 -5.73 -0.49
C ILE A 244 18.13 -4.45 -0.16
N HIS A 245 19.41 -4.59 0.04
CA HIS A 245 20.27 -3.48 0.37
C HIS A 245 20.54 -2.58 -0.84
N VAL A 246 20.77 -1.31 -0.56
CA VAL A 246 21.31 -0.37 -1.54
C VAL A 246 22.67 -0.87 -2.01
N THR A 247 22.90 -0.88 -3.30
CA THR A 247 24.19 -1.25 -3.92
C THR A 247 24.89 -0.06 -4.55
N SER A 248 24.16 1.01 -4.86
CA SER A 248 24.74 2.27 -5.34
C SER A 248 23.75 3.42 -5.24
N ILE A 249 24.31 4.64 -5.30
CA ILE A 249 23.56 5.89 -5.43
C ILE A 249 24.19 6.74 -6.54
N SER A 250 23.38 7.46 -7.30
CA SER A 250 23.83 8.38 -8.33
C SER A 250 23.04 9.69 -8.28
N LEU A 251 23.59 10.74 -8.85
CA LEU A 251 22.91 12.02 -9.02
C LEU A 251 22.57 12.27 -10.48
N ASN A 252 21.47 12.96 -10.73
CA ASN A 252 21.05 13.36 -12.07
C ASN A 252 21.96 14.43 -12.71
N LYS A 253 22.88 15.04 -11.94
CA LYS A 253 23.85 16.03 -12.41
C LYS A 253 25.18 15.84 -11.68
N SER A 254 26.29 15.92 -12.42
CA SER A 254 27.65 15.89 -11.90
C SER A 254 28.21 17.27 -11.55
N SER A 255 27.56 18.34 -11.99
CA SER A 255 27.90 19.70 -11.66
C SER A 255 26.67 20.61 -11.78
N LEU A 256 26.70 21.72 -11.01
CA LEU A 256 25.63 22.71 -10.96
C LEU A 256 26.22 24.09 -10.81
N ARG A 257 25.70 25.05 -11.55
CA ARG A 257 26.06 26.48 -11.40
C ARG A 257 24.83 27.26 -10.96
N LEU A 258 24.95 27.94 -9.82
CA LEU A 258 23.90 28.78 -9.25
C LEU A 258 24.42 30.15 -8.95
N GLN A 259 23.58 31.17 -9.12
CA GLN A 259 23.80 32.49 -8.57
C GLN A 259 23.45 32.51 -7.07
N ALA A 260 24.01 33.42 -6.31
CA ALA A 260 23.62 33.64 -4.93
C ALA A 260 22.12 33.96 -4.85
N GLY A 261 21.40 33.26 -3.94
CA GLY A 261 19.95 33.33 -3.78
C GLY A 261 19.16 32.45 -4.74
N ALA A 262 19.77 31.86 -5.76
CA ALA A 262 19.11 30.91 -6.64
C ALA A 262 19.12 29.48 -6.04
N ASN A 263 18.14 28.65 -6.44
CA ASN A 263 18.09 27.24 -6.08
C ASN A 263 17.96 26.35 -7.31
N ALA A 264 18.33 25.09 -7.15
CA ALA A 264 18.08 24.02 -8.10
C ALA A 264 18.01 22.66 -7.38
N THR A 265 17.26 21.75 -7.98
CA THR A 265 17.07 20.40 -7.41
C THR A 265 18.05 19.41 -8.02
N LEU A 266 18.76 18.69 -7.15
CA LEU A 266 19.44 17.44 -7.44
C LEU A 266 18.53 16.28 -7.10
N VAL A 267 18.51 15.27 -7.95
CA VAL A 267 17.76 14.02 -7.73
C VAL A 267 18.76 12.91 -7.52
N ALA A 268 18.65 12.23 -6.39
CA ALA A 268 19.40 11.01 -6.10
C ALA A 268 18.61 9.79 -6.58
N SER A 269 19.28 8.90 -7.31
CA SER A 269 18.74 7.62 -7.73
C SER A 269 19.46 6.50 -6.98
N ILE A 270 18.67 5.65 -6.33
CA ILE A 270 19.12 4.49 -5.57
C ILE A 270 19.04 3.24 -6.45
N SER A 271 20.03 2.38 -6.37
CA SER A 271 20.02 1.08 -7.01
C SER A 271 20.28 -0.01 -5.96
N PRO A 272 19.60 -1.17 -6.06
CA PRO A 272 18.48 -1.43 -6.97
C PRO A 272 17.26 -0.56 -6.61
N VAL A 273 16.40 -0.32 -7.58
CA VAL A 273 15.20 0.53 -7.41
C VAL A 273 14.22 -0.02 -6.35
N ASN A 274 14.30 -1.31 -6.08
CA ASN A 274 13.53 -2.02 -5.06
C ASN A 274 14.28 -2.22 -3.74
N ALA A 275 15.35 -1.46 -3.46
CA ALA A 275 15.99 -1.48 -2.14
C ALA A 275 14.97 -1.10 -1.04
N ASP A 276 15.04 -1.79 0.10
CA ASP A 276 14.07 -1.64 1.20
C ASP A 276 14.19 -0.28 1.89
N ASN A 277 15.41 0.22 2.06
CA ASN A 277 15.65 1.54 2.64
C ASN A 277 16.30 2.48 1.61
N LYS A 278 15.50 3.37 1.03
CA LYS A 278 15.94 4.37 0.04
C LYS A 278 16.19 5.75 0.63
N GLN A 279 16.27 5.88 1.94
CA GLN A 279 16.52 7.15 2.58
C GLN A 279 17.90 7.70 2.19
N VAL A 280 17.94 9.00 1.86
CA VAL A 280 19.13 9.74 1.45
C VAL A 280 19.37 10.90 2.39
N ILE A 281 20.59 11.00 2.89
CA ILE A 281 21.06 12.13 3.68
C ILE A 281 21.85 13.05 2.74
N TRP A 282 21.50 14.33 2.74
CA TRP A 282 22.18 15.36 1.96
C TRP A 282 23.11 16.18 2.83
N SER A 283 24.24 16.56 2.27
CA SER A 283 25.20 17.44 2.95
C SER A 283 25.95 18.35 1.97
N SER A 284 26.32 19.50 2.48
CA SER A 284 27.19 20.47 1.78
C SER A 284 28.54 20.52 2.50
N SER A 285 29.64 20.55 1.76
CA SER A 285 30.98 20.69 2.33
C SER A 285 31.25 22.10 2.91
N ASP A 286 30.47 23.12 2.48
CA ASP A 286 30.51 24.46 3.05
C ASP A 286 29.13 25.14 2.89
N THR A 287 28.35 25.15 3.96
CA THR A 287 27.01 25.74 4.00
C THR A 287 27.04 27.27 3.84
N GLY A 288 28.19 27.89 4.03
CA GLY A 288 28.36 29.32 3.75
C GLY A 288 28.46 29.64 2.26
N ILE A 289 28.73 28.65 1.40
CA ILE A 289 28.75 28.79 -0.09
C ILE A 289 27.43 28.29 -0.67
N ALA A 290 26.98 27.11 -0.28
CA ALA A 290 25.64 26.58 -0.64
C ALA A 290 25.11 25.68 0.42
N THR A 291 23.79 25.68 0.62
CA THR A 291 23.05 24.74 1.47
C THR A 291 22.34 23.70 0.63
N VAL A 292 21.99 22.58 1.24
CA VAL A 292 21.15 21.55 0.61
C VAL A 292 20.15 21.01 1.61
N GLU A 293 18.89 20.90 1.19
CA GLU A 293 17.81 20.31 1.96
C GLU A 293 16.93 19.47 1.02
N ASN A 294 16.78 18.18 1.30
CA ASN A 294 16.00 17.25 0.48
C ASN A 294 16.32 17.31 -1.03
N GLY A 295 17.60 17.49 -1.35
CA GLY A 295 18.07 17.63 -2.74
C GLY A 295 17.95 19.03 -3.34
N VAL A 296 17.30 19.98 -2.68
CA VAL A 296 17.25 21.38 -3.11
C VAL A 296 18.51 22.09 -2.66
N VAL A 297 19.34 22.47 -3.60
CA VAL A 297 20.58 23.23 -3.39
C VAL A 297 20.29 24.72 -3.54
N THR A 298 20.68 25.52 -2.54
CA THR A 298 20.56 26.99 -2.58
C THR A 298 21.94 27.64 -2.51
N GLY A 299 22.26 28.46 -3.49
CA GLY A 299 23.49 29.25 -3.51
C GLY A 299 23.46 30.39 -2.46
N VAL A 300 24.51 30.50 -1.63
CA VAL A 300 24.60 31.52 -0.58
C VAL A 300 25.56 32.63 -0.99
N LYS A 301 26.77 32.28 -1.42
CA LYS A 301 27.80 33.23 -1.88
C LYS A 301 28.69 32.63 -2.97
N PRO A 302 29.46 33.43 -3.73
CA PRO A 302 30.41 32.88 -4.69
C PRO A 302 31.43 31.93 -4.06
N GLY A 303 31.67 30.79 -4.71
CA GLY A 303 32.60 29.76 -4.29
C GLY A 303 32.34 28.44 -4.99
N VAL A 304 33.15 27.44 -4.66
CA VAL A 304 32.99 26.04 -5.12
C VAL A 304 32.78 25.15 -3.89
N VAL A 305 31.78 24.29 -3.95
CA VAL A 305 31.39 23.45 -2.85
C VAL A 305 30.97 22.07 -3.39
N LYS A 306 31.13 21.03 -2.59
CA LYS A 306 30.63 19.68 -2.90
C LYS A 306 29.30 19.45 -2.21
N ILE A 307 28.31 19.01 -2.96
CA ILE A 307 27.03 18.53 -2.43
C ILE A 307 27.06 17.01 -2.51
N THR A 308 26.86 16.38 -1.37
CA THR A 308 26.91 14.92 -1.25
C THR A 308 25.53 14.38 -0.88
N ALA A 309 25.08 13.39 -1.64
CA ALA A 309 23.98 12.50 -1.29
C ALA A 309 24.54 11.18 -0.76
N ARG A 310 24.09 10.73 0.42
CA ARG A 310 24.50 9.48 1.02
C ARG A 310 23.28 8.63 1.34
N SER A 311 23.26 7.38 0.87
CA SER A 311 22.24 6.42 1.28
C SER A 311 22.37 6.08 2.78
N VAL A 312 21.25 5.96 3.48
CA VAL A 312 21.23 5.50 4.88
C VAL A 312 21.64 4.04 4.93
N ASP A 313 21.06 3.22 4.03
CA ASP A 313 21.46 1.84 3.86
C ASP A 313 22.74 1.74 3.01
N GLY A 314 23.71 0.98 3.48
CA GLY A 314 24.98 0.75 2.82
C GLY A 314 25.95 1.94 2.79
N GLY A 315 25.50 3.16 3.11
CA GLY A 315 26.36 4.36 3.20
C GLY A 315 27.01 4.79 1.90
N TYR A 316 26.49 4.39 0.75
CA TYR A 316 26.97 4.79 -0.59
C TYR A 316 26.81 6.30 -0.79
N THR A 317 27.74 6.91 -1.52
CA THR A 317 27.77 8.35 -1.74
C THR A 317 27.84 8.71 -3.22
N ALA A 318 27.16 9.81 -3.58
CA ALA A 318 27.30 10.48 -4.87
C ALA A 318 27.53 11.98 -4.63
N VAL A 319 28.38 12.63 -5.43
CA VAL A 319 28.78 14.02 -5.31
C VAL A 319 28.61 14.75 -6.64
#